data_b51ab3b03651fa98666c6ed79ce53a07
#
_entry.id   b51ab3b03651fa98666c6ed79ce53a07
#
_cell.length_a   1.000
_cell.length_b   1.000
_cell.length_c   1.000
_cell.angle_alpha   90.00
_cell.angle_beta   90.00
_cell.angle_gamma   90.00
#
_symmetry.space_group_name_H-M   'P 1'
#
loop_
_entity.id
_entity.type
_entity.pdbx_description
1 polymer ?
#
loop_
_entity_poly.entity_id
_entity_poly.type
_entity_poly.pdbx_seq_one_letter_code
_entity_poly.pdbx_strand_id
1 'polypeptide(L)'
;MTALNTPAAHPNLADIQGLIIRGYTHPCSAHLLFKFNSTAPIANIRLFFKALLPYLQDAQDWGPLKPQMMLNIGLTAGGIDIVRPDLKVYKSNFPPTFKTGPWDTGSAQVSLCDYGDGDPSKWWNNHFANDDVHCIVHAYAMNPEAQDAIVEIITSAAKNSNEAVTELRPLKSKTGRLEQYPLIPSDYIHFKYRDSIDEPDLQDNPAGTDPADLNNFLIGYSTLQGSVPGPTSGPEAVFAKNGCYNAFRVLYQDVATFDNFLEEQADLINPKEKDVTVEWLAAKMCGRWRQGSPLVLSPDKPDHDTSKSTDFGYERVIDNDSQGLRCPFAAHTRVANPRDEPVNAAGSTLVPRILRRGMAYGPPLLDDNADADRGLIGLFLCGDISDQFELLYSWMNANNFSNVFSPGFNTQDPLVANRGLNPIGNNVDPTFTIPMENSKNVVLPIPGPKSSGILPQFVITRGTAYFLLPSISSLKGIAEGYTPK
;
A
#
# COMPACT_ATOMS: atom_id res chain seq x y z
N MET A 1 27.91 -23.50 -27.67
CA MET A 1 28.53 -22.58 -26.71
C MET A 1 27.50 -22.33 -25.62
N THR A 2 27.62 -23.06 -24.54
CA THR A 2 26.78 -22.91 -23.36
C THR A 2 27.18 -21.58 -22.67
N ALA A 3 26.26 -20.61 -22.63
CA ALA A 3 26.45 -19.43 -21.83
C ALA A 3 26.62 -19.88 -20.37
N LEU A 4 27.78 -19.57 -19.80
CA LEU A 4 28.02 -19.70 -18.37
C LEU A 4 26.99 -18.77 -17.66
N ASN A 5 26.01 -19.39 -17.04
CA ASN A 5 25.15 -18.70 -16.09
C ASN A 5 26.06 -18.13 -14.98
N THR A 6 26.39 -16.86 -15.08
CA THR A 6 26.93 -16.13 -13.95
C THR A 6 25.82 -16.13 -12.88
N PRO A 7 26.06 -16.61 -11.65
CA PRO A 7 25.05 -16.50 -10.59
C PRO A 7 24.59 -15.07 -10.51
N ALA A 8 23.26 -14.85 -10.45
CA ALA A 8 22.72 -13.53 -10.20
C ALA A 8 23.36 -12.99 -8.90
N ALA A 9 23.97 -11.81 -8.98
CA ALA A 9 24.62 -11.23 -7.81
C ALA A 9 23.57 -11.02 -6.73
N HIS A 10 23.85 -11.47 -5.50
CA HIS A 10 22.99 -11.22 -4.35
C HIS A 10 22.84 -9.71 -4.11
N PRO A 11 21.65 -9.23 -3.77
CA PRO A 11 21.44 -7.82 -3.41
C PRO A 11 22.32 -7.42 -2.22
N ASN A 12 22.97 -6.26 -2.32
CA ASN A 12 23.79 -5.73 -1.23
C ASN A 12 22.90 -5.05 -0.18
N LEU A 13 22.63 -5.69 0.93
CA LEU A 13 21.77 -5.17 2.00
C LEU A 13 22.25 -3.83 2.57
N ALA A 14 23.55 -3.54 2.58
CA ALA A 14 24.09 -2.25 3.00
C ALA A 14 23.75 -1.12 2.03
N ASP A 15 23.35 -1.44 0.81
CA ASP A 15 22.97 -0.47 -0.22
C ASP A 15 21.45 -0.35 -0.42
N ILE A 16 20.66 -1.17 0.28
CA ILE A 16 19.20 -1.14 0.23
C ILE A 16 18.67 -0.37 1.44
N GLN A 17 17.64 0.46 1.25
CA GLN A 17 16.96 1.11 2.37
C GLN A 17 16.21 0.08 3.23
N GLY A 18 16.39 0.14 4.55
CA GLY A 18 15.91 -0.86 5.48
C GLY A 18 14.39 -1.09 5.49
N LEU A 19 13.62 -0.06 5.18
CA LEU A 19 12.15 -0.13 5.08
C LEU A 19 11.68 -1.18 4.04
N ILE A 20 12.49 -1.45 3.02
CA ILE A 20 12.14 -2.43 1.99
C ILE A 20 12.15 -3.84 2.58
N ILE A 21 13.16 -4.17 3.38
CA ILE A 21 13.34 -5.53 3.94
C ILE A 21 12.49 -5.72 5.20
N ARG A 22 12.38 -4.68 6.04
CA ARG A 22 11.76 -4.79 7.37
C ARG A 22 10.51 -3.94 7.48
N GLY A 23 9.41 -4.56 7.92
CA GLY A 23 8.34 -3.82 8.57
C GLY A 23 8.83 -3.33 9.92
N TYR A 24 9.03 -2.03 10.05
CA TYR A 24 9.52 -1.46 11.30
C TYR A 24 8.45 -1.57 12.40
N THR A 25 8.83 -2.17 13.51
CA THR A 25 7.96 -2.29 14.69
C THR A 25 8.15 -1.11 15.65
N HIS A 26 8.51 0.07 15.11
CA HIS A 26 8.54 1.32 15.85
C HIS A 26 7.11 1.83 16.00
N PRO A 27 6.69 2.19 17.22
CA PRO A 27 5.29 2.56 17.46
C PRO A 27 4.91 3.94 16.94
N CYS A 28 5.89 4.79 16.66
CA CYS A 28 5.67 6.14 16.17
C CYS A 28 6.30 6.33 14.80
N SER A 29 5.58 6.98 13.88
CA SER A 29 6.11 7.35 12.57
C SER A 29 5.55 8.69 12.09
N ALA A 30 6.33 9.36 11.24
CA ALA A 30 5.92 10.56 10.54
C ALA A 30 6.38 10.49 9.09
N HIS A 31 5.49 10.89 8.17
CA HIS A 31 5.77 10.89 6.74
C HIS A 31 5.69 12.33 6.23
N LEU A 32 6.86 12.93 6.00
CA LEU A 32 6.98 14.35 5.63
C LEU A 32 7.15 14.46 4.11
N LEU A 33 6.30 15.23 3.47
CA LEU A 33 6.34 15.53 2.05
C LEU A 33 7.07 16.84 1.78
N PHE A 34 7.84 16.89 0.68
CA PHE A 34 8.61 18.07 0.32
C PHE A 34 8.50 18.42 -1.15
N LYS A 35 8.48 19.75 -1.39
CA LYS A 35 8.64 20.37 -2.70
C LYS A 35 10.07 20.91 -2.82
N PHE A 36 10.71 20.66 -3.95
CA PHE A 36 11.99 21.26 -4.32
C PHE A 36 11.74 22.47 -5.22
N ASN A 37 12.46 23.56 -4.96
CA ASN A 37 12.47 24.71 -5.84
C ASN A 37 13.41 24.44 -7.02
N SER A 38 12.86 24.20 -8.20
CA SER A 38 13.61 23.90 -9.43
C SER A 38 14.49 25.05 -9.94
N THR A 39 14.26 26.28 -9.45
CA THR A 39 15.07 27.46 -9.81
C THR A 39 16.20 27.72 -8.81
N ALA A 40 16.20 27.06 -7.65
CA ALA A 40 17.26 27.18 -6.68
C ALA A 40 18.52 26.43 -7.11
N PRO A 41 19.72 26.88 -6.69
CA PRO A 41 20.92 26.10 -6.91
C PRO A 41 20.80 24.69 -6.34
N ILE A 42 21.08 23.66 -7.12
CA ILE A 42 21.02 22.26 -6.69
C ILE A 42 21.85 21.97 -5.43
N ALA A 43 22.93 22.74 -5.24
CA ALA A 43 23.77 22.66 -4.04
C ALA A 43 22.99 22.91 -2.75
N ASN A 44 21.96 23.76 -2.80
CA ASN A 44 21.11 24.04 -1.64
C ASN A 44 20.20 22.84 -1.31
N ILE A 45 19.67 22.15 -2.34
CA ILE A 45 18.88 20.91 -2.14
C ILE A 45 19.79 19.79 -1.59
N ARG A 46 21.05 19.72 -2.03
CA ARG A 46 22.04 18.77 -1.52
C ARG A 46 22.31 18.91 -0.02
N LEU A 47 22.24 20.14 0.54
CA LEU A 47 22.37 20.38 1.98
C LEU A 47 21.30 19.62 2.77
N PHE A 48 20.06 19.60 2.27
CA PHE A 48 18.97 18.84 2.87
C PHE A 48 19.30 17.34 2.94
N PHE A 49 19.68 16.71 1.82
CA PHE A 49 20.04 15.29 1.82
C PHE A 49 21.25 15.02 2.70
N LYS A 50 22.28 15.85 2.64
CA LYS A 50 23.50 15.69 3.45
C LYS A 50 23.21 15.68 4.94
N ALA A 51 22.28 16.52 5.41
CA ALA A 51 21.88 16.58 6.81
C ALA A 51 21.12 15.32 7.25
N LEU A 52 20.43 14.62 6.32
CA LEU A 52 19.64 13.43 6.61
C LEU A 52 20.42 12.12 6.54
N LEU A 53 21.53 12.06 5.80
CA LEU A 53 22.34 10.83 5.63
C LEU A 53 22.70 10.12 6.94
N PRO A 54 23.04 10.80 8.05
CA PRO A 54 23.41 10.13 9.30
C PRO A 54 22.27 9.30 9.94
N TYR A 55 21.02 9.56 9.57
CA TYR A 55 19.82 8.92 10.11
C TYR A 55 19.22 7.92 9.15
N LEU A 56 19.80 7.77 7.94
CA LEU A 56 19.31 6.88 6.90
C LEU A 56 19.57 5.42 7.30
N GLN A 57 18.50 4.63 7.41
CA GLN A 57 18.59 3.22 7.78
C GLN A 57 18.75 2.35 6.55
N ASP A 58 19.78 1.53 6.52
CA ASP A 58 19.97 0.46 5.53
C ASP A 58 19.27 -0.86 5.94
N ALA A 59 19.37 -1.87 5.09
CA ALA A 59 18.72 -3.16 5.29
C ALA A 59 19.56 -4.16 6.10
N GLN A 60 20.77 -3.81 6.53
CA GLN A 60 21.57 -4.67 7.39
C GLN A 60 20.89 -4.88 8.75
N ASP A 61 21.18 -6.00 9.38
CA ASP A 61 20.68 -6.25 10.72
C ASP A 61 21.31 -5.28 11.72
N TRP A 62 20.49 -4.60 12.50
CA TRP A 62 20.94 -3.71 13.57
C TRP A 62 21.33 -4.43 14.87
N GLY A 63 21.25 -5.79 14.88
CA GLY A 63 21.56 -6.62 16.06
C GLY A 63 20.54 -6.42 17.20
N PRO A 64 20.97 -6.59 18.46
CA PRO A 64 20.05 -6.55 19.61
C PRO A 64 19.54 -5.15 19.96
N LEU A 65 20.21 -4.09 19.46
CA LEU A 65 19.89 -2.70 19.78
C LEU A 65 19.12 -2.06 18.63
N LYS A 66 17.81 -1.99 18.76
CA LYS A 66 16.94 -1.30 17.81
C LYS A 66 17.21 0.20 17.81
N PRO A 67 17.39 0.86 16.67
CA PRO A 67 17.58 2.31 16.60
C PRO A 67 16.44 3.06 17.29
N GLN A 68 16.76 4.10 18.07
CA GLN A 68 15.73 4.93 18.73
C GLN A 68 14.93 5.75 17.73
N MET A 69 15.59 6.20 16.68
CA MET A 69 14.99 6.94 15.55
C MET A 69 15.78 6.68 14.29
N MET A 70 15.10 6.71 13.14
CA MET A 70 15.69 6.50 11.83
C MET A 70 14.78 7.03 10.74
N LEU A 71 15.31 7.12 9.52
CA LEU A 71 14.51 7.54 8.36
C LEU A 71 14.84 6.75 7.08
N ASN A 72 13.93 6.85 6.13
CA ASN A 72 14.08 6.42 4.74
C ASN A 72 13.55 7.51 3.80
N ILE A 73 14.05 7.56 2.57
CA ILE A 73 13.78 8.66 1.65
C ILE A 73 13.29 8.13 0.32
N GLY A 74 12.18 8.71 -0.18
CA GLY A 74 11.63 8.44 -1.51
C GLY A 74 11.60 9.70 -2.37
N LEU A 75 11.75 9.54 -3.68
CA LEU A 75 11.72 10.60 -4.68
C LEU A 75 10.71 10.29 -5.77
N THR A 76 9.87 11.25 -6.14
CA THR A 76 9.03 11.15 -7.35
C THR A 76 9.88 11.33 -8.61
N ALA A 77 9.34 11.05 -9.78
CA ALA A 77 10.00 11.31 -11.06
C ALA A 77 10.39 12.79 -11.18
N GLY A 78 9.50 13.72 -10.83
CA GLY A 78 9.79 15.16 -10.81
C GLY A 78 10.87 15.53 -9.81
N GLY A 79 10.87 14.91 -8.64
CA GLY A 79 11.92 15.08 -7.64
C GLY A 79 13.29 14.64 -8.15
N ILE A 80 13.39 13.50 -8.83
CA ILE A 80 14.63 12.99 -9.42
C ILE A 80 15.11 13.93 -10.52
N ASP A 81 14.23 14.40 -11.40
CA ASP A 81 14.61 15.34 -12.48
C ASP A 81 15.22 16.65 -11.96
N ILE A 82 14.81 17.10 -10.76
CA ILE A 82 15.39 18.29 -10.14
C ILE A 82 16.77 17.99 -9.51
N VAL A 83 16.90 16.89 -8.75
CA VAL A 83 18.15 16.57 -8.05
C VAL A 83 19.20 15.87 -8.92
N ARG A 84 18.76 15.22 -10.01
CA ARG A 84 19.60 14.51 -11.00
C ARG A 84 19.15 14.86 -12.43
N PRO A 85 19.31 16.13 -12.85
CA PRO A 85 18.89 16.57 -14.17
C PRO A 85 19.64 15.88 -15.32
N ASP A 86 20.77 15.25 -15.02
CA ASP A 86 21.53 14.42 -15.95
C ASP A 86 20.79 13.15 -16.37
N LEU A 87 19.92 12.60 -15.53
CA LEU A 87 19.14 11.38 -15.81
C LEU A 87 17.97 11.62 -16.75
N LYS A 88 17.41 12.84 -16.79
CA LYS A 88 16.26 13.23 -17.64
C LYS A 88 15.11 12.23 -17.55
N VAL A 89 14.63 11.97 -16.34
CA VAL A 89 13.69 10.87 -16.00
C VAL A 89 12.49 10.79 -16.95
N TYR A 90 11.87 11.93 -17.29
CA TYR A 90 10.72 11.96 -18.21
C TYR A 90 11.05 11.54 -19.67
N LYS A 91 12.33 11.60 -20.06
CA LYS A 91 12.82 11.18 -21.38
C LYS A 91 13.55 9.84 -21.35
N SER A 92 13.76 9.27 -20.16
CA SER A 92 14.51 8.05 -19.94
C SER A 92 13.63 6.79 -20.05
N ASN A 93 14.26 5.63 -19.81
CA ASN A 93 13.62 4.31 -19.77
C ASN A 93 12.95 3.98 -18.43
N PHE A 94 12.74 4.94 -17.52
CA PHE A 94 11.87 4.70 -16.36
C PHE A 94 10.46 4.31 -16.82
N PRO A 95 9.76 3.43 -16.09
CA PRO A 95 8.42 3.00 -16.43
C PRO A 95 7.47 4.20 -16.62
N PRO A 96 6.61 4.18 -17.66
CA PRO A 96 5.64 5.24 -17.90
C PRO A 96 4.81 5.58 -16.66
N THR A 97 4.30 4.58 -15.96
CA THR A 97 3.51 4.71 -14.72
C THR A 97 4.24 5.53 -13.65
N PHE A 98 5.53 5.27 -13.43
CA PHE A 98 6.32 6.05 -12.49
C PHE A 98 6.53 7.50 -12.95
N LYS A 99 6.72 7.72 -14.26
CA LYS A 99 6.92 9.06 -14.84
C LYS A 99 5.67 9.93 -14.78
N THR A 100 4.52 9.36 -15.13
CA THR A 100 3.25 10.11 -15.18
C THR A 100 2.62 10.30 -13.79
N GLY A 101 2.92 9.39 -12.85
CA GLY A 101 2.35 9.43 -11.49
C GLY A 101 0.90 8.92 -11.42
N PRO A 102 0.37 8.80 -10.20
CA PRO A 102 -0.97 8.23 -9.96
C PRO A 102 -2.13 9.18 -10.31
N TRP A 103 -1.84 10.43 -10.64
CA TRP A 103 -2.83 11.44 -11.06
C TRP A 103 -3.06 11.49 -12.57
N ASP A 104 -2.38 10.62 -13.32
CA ASP A 104 -2.63 10.49 -14.75
C ASP A 104 -4.07 10.01 -15.01
N THR A 105 -4.84 10.80 -15.72
CA THR A 105 -6.25 10.50 -16.07
C THR A 105 -6.39 9.35 -17.06
N GLY A 106 -5.29 8.83 -17.60
CA GLY A 106 -5.26 7.69 -18.50
C GLY A 106 -5.30 6.35 -17.79
N SER A 107 -4.13 5.74 -17.55
CA SER A 107 -4.05 4.36 -17.02
C SER A 107 -4.18 4.27 -15.52
N ALA A 108 -3.49 5.12 -14.76
CA ALA A 108 -3.48 5.04 -13.31
C ALA A 108 -4.86 5.29 -12.69
N GLN A 109 -5.58 6.32 -13.12
CA GLN A 109 -6.91 6.60 -12.61
C GLN A 109 -7.89 5.45 -12.89
N VAL A 110 -7.77 4.77 -14.04
CA VAL A 110 -8.59 3.61 -14.39
C VAL A 110 -8.28 2.43 -13.46
N SER A 111 -7.01 2.11 -13.21
CA SER A 111 -6.60 0.99 -12.37
C SER A 111 -6.95 1.22 -10.90
N LEU A 112 -6.68 2.45 -10.40
CA LEU A 112 -6.92 2.82 -9.01
C LEU A 112 -8.37 3.18 -8.70
N CYS A 113 -9.16 3.50 -9.73
CA CYS A 113 -10.56 3.93 -9.59
C CYS A 113 -10.74 5.16 -8.68
N ASP A 114 -9.77 6.07 -8.67
CA ASP A 114 -9.79 7.29 -7.86
C ASP A 114 -10.67 8.36 -8.51
N TYR A 115 -11.99 8.26 -8.25
CA TYR A 115 -13.03 9.17 -8.77
C TYR A 115 -13.88 9.72 -7.60
N GLY A 116 -14.75 10.65 -7.91
CA GLY A 116 -15.69 11.20 -6.93
C GLY A 116 -14.99 11.90 -5.78
N ASP A 117 -15.14 11.40 -4.56
CA ASP A 117 -14.48 11.98 -3.38
C ASP A 117 -13.01 11.60 -3.25
N GLY A 118 -12.58 10.55 -3.94
CA GLY A 118 -11.17 10.15 -4.07
C GLY A 118 -10.47 10.71 -5.31
N ASP A 119 -11.11 11.59 -6.09
CA ASP A 119 -10.54 12.16 -7.31
C ASP A 119 -9.23 12.92 -7.05
N PRO A 120 -8.21 12.76 -7.92
CA PRO A 120 -6.91 13.43 -7.77
C PRO A 120 -6.97 14.95 -7.62
N SER A 121 -8.01 15.60 -8.15
CA SER A 121 -8.21 17.04 -7.97
C SER A 121 -8.59 17.45 -6.55
N LYS A 122 -8.99 16.50 -5.69
CA LYS A 122 -9.36 16.71 -4.29
C LYS A 122 -8.27 16.28 -3.31
N TRP A 123 -7.18 15.70 -3.79
CA TRP A 123 -6.12 15.18 -2.93
C TRP A 123 -5.44 16.28 -2.12
N TRP A 124 -4.80 15.89 -1.05
CA TRP A 124 -4.02 16.72 -0.14
C TRP A 124 -4.84 17.85 0.50
N ASN A 125 -6.17 17.67 0.63
CA ASN A 125 -7.11 18.70 1.08
C ASN A 125 -7.00 20.02 0.27
N ASN A 126 -6.55 19.95 -0.97
CA ASN A 126 -6.27 21.12 -1.84
C ASN A 126 -5.22 22.08 -1.28
N HIS A 127 -4.31 21.62 -0.41
CA HIS A 127 -3.26 22.45 0.16
C HIS A 127 -2.10 22.71 -0.82
N PHE A 128 -1.89 21.77 -1.74
CA PHE A 128 -0.86 21.84 -2.78
C PHE A 128 -1.24 20.93 -3.97
N ALA A 129 -0.61 21.15 -5.12
CA ALA A 129 -0.85 20.34 -6.32
C ALA A 129 -0.10 18.99 -6.23
N ASN A 130 -0.58 17.98 -6.96
CA ASN A 130 0.00 16.63 -6.92
C ASN A 130 1.46 16.61 -7.40
N ASP A 131 1.78 17.40 -8.44
CA ASP A 131 3.12 17.52 -9.02
C ASP A 131 4.09 18.37 -8.19
N ASP A 132 3.61 18.98 -7.10
CA ASP A 132 4.46 19.65 -6.11
C ASP A 132 5.20 18.64 -5.21
N VAL A 133 4.73 17.39 -5.15
CA VAL A 133 5.33 16.35 -4.31
C VAL A 133 6.58 15.80 -4.99
N HIS A 134 7.76 16.20 -4.50
CA HIS A 134 9.04 15.78 -5.05
C HIS A 134 9.77 14.74 -4.19
N CYS A 135 9.61 14.81 -2.87
CA CYS A 135 10.30 13.93 -1.93
C CYS A 135 9.39 13.57 -0.77
N ILE A 136 9.59 12.38 -0.24
CA ILE A 136 9.03 11.94 1.03
C ILE A 136 10.15 11.47 1.94
N VAL A 137 10.04 11.80 3.24
CA VAL A 137 10.90 11.27 4.29
C VAL A 137 10.03 10.50 5.26
N HIS A 138 10.25 9.20 5.35
CA HIS A 138 9.61 8.29 6.29
C HIS A 138 10.46 8.23 7.55
N ALA A 139 10.00 8.85 8.63
CA ALA A 139 10.65 8.84 9.94
C ALA A 139 9.97 7.83 10.87
N TYR A 140 10.76 7.10 11.63
CA TYR A 140 10.30 6.11 12.61
C TYR A 140 11.00 6.33 13.95
N ALA A 141 10.27 6.15 15.05
CA ALA A 141 10.77 6.39 16.39
C ALA A 141 10.17 5.43 17.44
N MET A 142 10.92 5.18 18.51
CA MET A 142 10.53 4.28 19.59
C MET A 142 9.53 4.91 20.56
N ASN A 143 9.40 6.24 20.55
CA ASN A 143 8.49 6.99 21.41
C ASN A 143 8.21 8.39 20.81
N PRO A 144 7.23 9.15 21.32
CA PRO A 144 6.90 10.48 20.84
C PRO A 144 8.06 11.48 20.90
N GLU A 145 8.88 11.45 21.95
CA GLU A 145 10.02 12.36 22.12
C GLU A 145 11.08 12.14 21.03
N ALA A 146 11.36 10.87 20.71
CA ALA A 146 12.26 10.52 19.59
C ALA A 146 11.65 10.88 18.23
N GLN A 147 10.33 10.80 18.10
CA GLN A 147 9.63 11.27 16.89
C GLN A 147 9.76 12.78 16.74
N ASP A 148 9.51 13.56 17.78
CA ASP A 148 9.68 15.01 17.76
C ASP A 148 11.12 15.40 17.40
N ALA A 149 12.10 14.69 17.95
CA ALA A 149 13.52 14.93 17.66
C ALA A 149 13.87 14.67 16.18
N ILE A 150 13.46 13.52 15.60
CA ILE A 150 13.76 13.23 14.20
C ILE A 150 12.98 14.17 13.24
N VAL A 151 11.76 14.53 13.57
CA VAL A 151 10.98 15.52 12.81
C VAL A 151 11.63 16.90 12.83
N GLU A 152 12.16 17.34 13.98
CA GLU A 152 12.91 18.60 14.07
C GLU A 152 14.21 18.57 13.24
N ILE A 153 14.93 17.45 13.23
CA ILE A 153 16.12 17.28 12.38
C ILE A 153 15.74 17.44 10.91
N ILE A 154 14.67 16.76 10.45
CA ILE A 154 14.22 16.81 9.05
C ILE A 154 13.76 18.21 8.66
N THR A 155 12.97 18.87 9.50
CA THR A 155 12.45 20.21 9.22
C THR A 155 13.55 21.29 9.28
N SER A 156 14.51 21.13 10.20
CA SER A 156 15.68 21.99 10.25
C SER A 156 16.58 21.82 9.01
N ALA A 157 16.74 20.59 8.51
CA ALA A 157 17.44 20.35 7.25
C ALA A 157 16.78 21.07 6.06
N ALA A 158 15.44 21.06 6.00
CA ALA A 158 14.70 21.79 4.98
C ALA A 158 14.86 23.32 5.13
N LYS A 159 14.73 23.87 6.34
CA LYS A 159 14.97 25.32 6.62
C LYS A 159 16.36 25.76 6.22
N ASN A 160 17.38 24.94 6.51
CA ASN A 160 18.78 25.23 6.21
C ASN A 160 19.16 25.03 4.73
N SER A 161 18.22 24.70 3.87
CA SER A 161 18.42 24.55 2.43
C SER A 161 18.31 25.88 1.65
N ASN A 162 18.31 27.03 2.31
CA ASN A 162 18.15 28.35 1.70
C ASN A 162 16.88 28.43 0.81
N GLU A 163 15.73 28.02 1.34
CA GLU A 163 14.42 28.01 0.66
C GLU A 163 14.34 27.08 -0.57
N ALA A 164 15.34 26.20 -0.76
CA ALA A 164 15.33 25.26 -1.86
C ALA A 164 14.43 24.03 -1.60
N VAL A 165 14.08 23.76 -0.33
CA VAL A 165 13.23 22.66 0.09
C VAL A 165 12.12 23.17 1.00
N THR A 166 10.87 22.93 0.61
CA THR A 166 9.68 23.37 1.35
C THR A 166 8.89 22.16 1.81
N GLU A 167 8.53 22.10 3.10
CA GLU A 167 7.64 21.07 3.64
C GLU A 167 6.20 21.31 3.15
N LEU A 168 5.56 20.23 2.70
CA LEU A 168 4.15 20.18 2.30
C LEU A 168 3.34 19.49 3.41
N ARG A 169 2.23 20.11 3.82
CA ARG A 169 1.39 19.62 4.93
C ARG A 169 0.01 19.24 4.41
N PRO A 170 -0.26 17.93 4.22
CA PRO A 170 -1.49 17.48 3.56
C PRO A 170 -2.74 17.47 4.42
N LEU A 171 -2.61 17.43 5.77
CA LEU A 171 -3.74 17.28 6.67
C LEU A 171 -4.20 18.62 7.27
N LYS A 172 -5.47 18.65 7.68
CA LYS A 172 -6.05 19.76 8.45
C LYS A 172 -5.75 19.68 9.96
N SER A 173 -4.98 18.69 10.40
CA SER A 173 -4.59 18.54 11.81
C SER A 173 -3.73 19.71 12.29
N LYS A 174 -3.51 19.81 13.62
CA LYS A 174 -2.69 20.87 14.22
C LYS A 174 -1.28 20.95 13.62
N THR A 175 -0.63 19.81 13.34
CA THR A 175 0.70 19.75 12.73
C THR A 175 0.61 19.83 11.20
N GLY A 176 -0.51 19.45 10.61
CA GLY A 176 -0.72 19.31 9.18
C GLY A 176 0.02 18.12 8.56
N ARG A 177 0.70 17.31 9.37
CA ARG A 177 1.56 16.19 8.96
C ARG A 177 0.85 14.85 9.04
N LEU A 178 1.35 13.91 8.27
CA LEU A 178 0.99 12.50 8.33
C LEU A 178 1.76 11.82 9.46
N GLU A 179 1.23 11.89 10.65
CA GLU A 179 1.83 11.32 11.87
C GLU A 179 1.01 10.11 12.33
N GLN A 180 1.71 9.07 12.77
CA GLN A 180 1.11 7.83 13.23
C GLN A 180 1.56 7.53 14.65
N TYR A 181 0.58 7.18 15.46
CA TYR A 181 0.74 6.70 16.82
C TYR A 181 -0.04 5.39 16.95
N PRO A 182 0.39 4.44 17.78
CA PRO A 182 -0.30 3.17 17.89
C PRO A 182 -1.74 3.35 18.36
N LEU A 183 -2.67 2.74 17.66
CA LEU A 183 -4.02 2.50 18.20
C LEU A 183 -3.91 1.50 19.37
N ILE A 184 -4.95 1.39 20.14
CA ILE A 184 -5.02 0.39 21.22
C ILE A 184 -6.18 -0.57 20.89
N PRO A 185 -5.88 -1.85 20.59
CA PRO A 185 -4.56 -2.51 20.45
C PRO A 185 -3.76 -2.02 19.24
N SER A 186 -2.43 -2.02 19.34
CA SER A 186 -1.53 -1.43 18.33
C SER A 186 -1.44 -2.19 17.00
N ASP A 187 -1.93 -3.42 16.95
CA ASP A 187 -1.96 -4.27 15.76
C ASP A 187 -3.34 -4.29 15.08
N TYR A 188 -4.20 -3.28 15.34
CA TYR A 188 -5.52 -3.13 14.74
C TYR A 188 -5.63 -1.83 13.95
N ILE A 189 -6.47 -1.85 12.92
CA ILE A 189 -6.87 -0.68 12.16
C ILE A 189 -8.22 -0.13 12.63
N HIS A 190 -8.63 1.05 12.16
CA HIS A 190 -9.87 1.71 12.60
C HIS A 190 -11.14 0.88 12.38
N PHE A 191 -11.20 0.05 11.33
CA PHE A 191 -12.32 -0.90 11.11
C PHE A 191 -12.28 -2.12 12.05
N LYS A 192 -11.39 -2.10 13.06
CA LYS A 192 -11.23 -3.14 14.08
C LYS A 192 -10.69 -4.47 13.54
N TYR A 193 -10.13 -4.51 12.30
CA TYR A 193 -9.41 -5.69 11.82
C TYR A 193 -7.97 -5.65 12.31
N ARG A 194 -7.47 -6.84 12.63
CA ARG A 194 -6.06 -7.04 12.90
C ARG A 194 -5.26 -6.87 11.62
N ASP A 195 -4.21 -6.08 11.68
CA ASP A 195 -3.27 -5.81 10.58
C ASP A 195 -2.00 -6.68 10.70
N SER A 196 -1.06 -6.48 9.79
CA SER A 196 0.26 -7.15 9.76
C SER A 196 0.19 -8.68 9.67
N ILE A 197 -0.84 -9.20 9.00
CA ILE A 197 -0.99 -10.62 8.67
C ILE A 197 -0.73 -10.81 7.17
N ASP A 198 -0.05 -11.92 6.80
CA ASP A 198 0.22 -12.31 5.41
C ASP A 198 1.18 -11.35 4.67
N GLU A 199 2.11 -10.72 5.39
CA GLU A 199 3.25 -10.06 4.77
C GLU A 199 4.19 -11.11 4.16
N PRO A 200 4.76 -10.85 2.96
CA PRO A 200 5.81 -11.71 2.42
C PRO A 200 6.99 -11.86 3.39
N ASP A 201 7.35 -13.07 3.70
CA ASP A 201 8.58 -13.37 4.44
C ASP A 201 9.74 -13.36 3.45
N LEU A 202 10.50 -12.26 3.47
CA LEU A 202 11.53 -12.01 2.48
C LEU A 202 12.73 -12.92 2.72
N GLN A 203 13.02 -13.76 1.74
CA GLN A 203 14.20 -14.61 1.72
C GLN A 203 15.15 -14.10 0.64
N ASP A 204 16.42 -14.21 0.89
CA ASP A 204 17.46 -13.95 -0.10
C ASP A 204 17.56 -15.18 -1.03
N ASN A 205 16.68 -15.22 -2.03
CA ASN A 205 16.65 -16.28 -3.04
C ASN A 205 17.05 -15.74 -4.42
N PRO A 206 18.29 -15.90 -4.85
CA PRO A 206 18.77 -15.37 -6.12
C PRO A 206 18.11 -16.01 -7.36
N ALA A 207 17.36 -17.10 -7.20
CA ALA A 207 16.71 -17.78 -8.32
C ALA A 207 15.43 -17.06 -8.81
N GLY A 208 14.85 -16.16 -8.00
CA GLY A 208 13.67 -15.39 -8.40
C GLY A 208 12.42 -16.24 -8.65
N THR A 209 12.31 -17.41 -8.01
CA THR A 209 11.23 -18.39 -8.27
C THR A 209 10.14 -18.39 -7.22
N ASP A 210 10.38 -17.74 -6.07
CA ASP A 210 9.41 -17.61 -4.95
C ASP A 210 8.77 -16.22 -4.96
N PRO A 211 7.43 -16.09 -4.84
CA PRO A 211 6.74 -14.80 -4.70
C PRO A 211 7.25 -13.95 -3.54
N ALA A 212 7.81 -14.57 -2.50
CA ALA A 212 8.42 -13.89 -1.36
C ALA A 212 9.90 -13.53 -1.57
N ASP A 213 10.48 -13.87 -2.72
CA ASP A 213 11.86 -13.52 -3.04
C ASP A 213 12.05 -12.00 -3.09
N LEU A 214 13.10 -11.52 -2.42
CA LEU A 214 13.47 -10.11 -2.40
C LEU A 214 13.60 -9.50 -3.81
N ASN A 215 14.07 -10.27 -4.78
CA ASN A 215 14.23 -9.83 -6.17
C ASN A 215 12.90 -9.34 -6.80
N ASN A 216 11.75 -9.84 -6.34
CA ASN A 216 10.45 -9.41 -6.83
C ASN A 216 10.09 -7.98 -6.40
N PHE A 217 10.82 -7.41 -5.44
CA PHE A 217 10.55 -6.09 -4.87
C PHE A 217 11.65 -5.07 -5.17
N LEU A 218 12.75 -5.50 -5.82
CA LEU A 218 13.88 -4.63 -6.12
C LEU A 218 14.01 -4.30 -7.61
N ILE A 219 14.32 -3.05 -7.90
CA ILE A 219 14.65 -2.59 -9.26
C ILE A 219 16.02 -3.14 -9.67
N GLY A 220 16.11 -3.60 -10.92
CA GLY A 220 17.33 -4.16 -11.51
C GLY A 220 17.53 -5.66 -11.26
N TYR A 221 16.50 -6.35 -10.75
CA TYR A 221 16.47 -7.80 -10.55
C TYR A 221 15.25 -8.41 -11.23
N SER A 222 15.32 -9.66 -11.64
CA SER A 222 14.18 -10.34 -12.27
C SER A 222 13.08 -10.60 -11.25
N THR A 223 11.86 -10.21 -11.60
CA THR A 223 10.64 -10.57 -10.85
C THR A 223 10.23 -12.00 -11.14
N LEU A 224 9.30 -12.53 -10.36
CA LEU A 224 8.68 -13.84 -10.58
C LEU A 224 8.05 -13.96 -11.97
N GLN A 225 7.51 -12.86 -12.51
CA GLN A 225 6.93 -12.80 -13.85
C GLN A 225 8.00 -12.76 -14.97
N GLY A 226 9.29 -12.74 -14.62
CA GLY A 226 10.41 -12.74 -15.55
C GLY A 226 10.76 -11.37 -16.13
N SER A 227 10.08 -10.30 -15.72
CA SER A 227 10.45 -8.93 -16.05
C SER A 227 11.59 -8.43 -15.16
N VAL A 228 12.36 -7.46 -15.64
CA VAL A 228 13.33 -6.72 -14.83
C VAL A 228 12.79 -5.29 -14.69
N PRO A 229 12.26 -4.93 -13.49
CA PRO A 229 11.66 -3.63 -13.30
C PRO A 229 12.67 -2.48 -13.41
N GLY A 230 12.17 -1.32 -13.85
CA GLY A 230 12.93 -0.09 -13.96
C GLY A 230 13.83 -0.01 -15.18
N PRO A 231 14.72 1.01 -15.23
CA PRO A 231 15.69 1.15 -16.31
C PRO A 231 16.69 0.00 -16.30
N THR A 232 16.97 -0.60 -17.46
CA THR A 232 17.85 -1.76 -17.60
C THR A 232 19.25 -1.40 -18.13
N SER A 233 19.47 -0.14 -18.50
CA SER A 233 20.75 0.33 -19.06
C SER A 233 20.94 1.84 -18.79
N GLY A 234 22.17 2.29 -18.95
CA GLY A 234 22.52 3.71 -18.78
C GLY A 234 22.70 4.14 -17.31
N PRO A 235 22.94 5.42 -17.08
CA PRO A 235 23.11 5.98 -15.73
C PRO A 235 21.84 5.85 -14.88
N GLU A 236 20.66 5.78 -15.49
CA GLU A 236 19.38 5.57 -14.85
C GLU A 236 19.30 4.19 -14.19
N ALA A 237 19.79 3.15 -14.87
CA ALA A 237 19.82 1.80 -14.32
C ALA A 237 20.76 1.72 -13.10
N VAL A 238 21.90 2.40 -13.14
CA VAL A 238 22.83 2.49 -12.01
C VAL A 238 22.16 3.22 -10.83
N PHE A 239 21.46 4.32 -11.10
CA PHE A 239 20.79 5.11 -10.07
C PHE A 239 19.62 4.36 -9.41
N ALA A 240 18.82 3.61 -10.20
CA ALA A 240 17.63 2.94 -9.72
C ALA A 240 17.92 1.57 -9.08
N LYS A 241 19.04 0.93 -9.41
CA LYS A 241 19.40 -0.40 -8.89
C LYS A 241 19.40 -0.44 -7.36
N ASN A 242 18.99 -1.55 -6.76
CA ASN A 242 18.79 -1.73 -5.32
C ASN A 242 17.70 -0.82 -4.72
N GLY A 243 17.00 -0.07 -5.56
CA GLY A 243 15.83 0.70 -5.17
C GLY A 243 14.55 -0.15 -5.24
N CYS A 244 13.47 0.45 -4.74
CA CYS A 244 12.13 -0.12 -4.74
C CYS A 244 11.12 1.00 -5.01
N TYR A 245 10.06 0.73 -5.75
CA TYR A 245 8.95 1.68 -5.84
C TYR A 245 8.09 1.61 -4.58
N ASN A 246 7.60 2.77 -4.18
CA ASN A 246 6.63 2.94 -3.10
C ASN A 246 5.39 3.64 -3.66
N ALA A 247 4.30 2.91 -3.83
CA ALA A 247 3.00 3.51 -4.06
C ALA A 247 2.44 3.97 -2.70
N PHE A 248 2.64 5.25 -2.41
CA PHE A 248 2.22 5.87 -1.16
C PHE A 248 0.79 6.38 -1.27
N ARG A 249 -0.09 5.97 -0.33
CA ARG A 249 -1.50 6.39 -0.32
C ARG A 249 -1.96 6.82 1.06
N VAL A 250 -2.71 7.91 1.11
CA VAL A 250 -3.46 8.35 2.29
C VAL A 250 -4.91 7.95 2.09
N LEU A 251 -5.38 6.99 2.88
CA LEU A 251 -6.69 6.36 2.77
C LEU A 251 -7.54 6.74 3.99
N TYR A 252 -8.48 7.67 3.82
CA TYR A 252 -9.45 7.99 4.86
C TYR A 252 -10.39 6.79 5.06
N GLN A 253 -10.66 6.44 6.32
CA GLN A 253 -11.62 5.40 6.69
C GLN A 253 -12.84 6.03 7.35
N ASP A 254 -14.00 5.91 6.71
CA ASP A 254 -15.28 6.32 7.28
C ASP A 254 -15.80 5.24 8.24
N VAL A 255 -15.28 5.27 9.46
CA VAL A 255 -15.55 4.27 10.49
C VAL A 255 -17.02 4.30 10.92
N ALA A 256 -17.61 5.49 11.02
CA ALA A 256 -19.01 5.64 11.43
C ALA A 256 -19.95 5.03 10.38
N THR A 257 -19.72 5.31 9.10
CA THR A 257 -20.53 4.72 8.02
C THR A 257 -20.34 3.20 7.98
N PHE A 258 -19.13 2.69 8.19
CA PHE A 258 -18.88 1.25 8.22
C PHE A 258 -19.58 0.55 9.38
N ASP A 259 -19.43 1.05 10.60
CA ASP A 259 -20.07 0.45 11.79
C ASP A 259 -21.60 0.51 11.66
N ASN A 260 -22.18 1.64 11.28
CA ASN A 260 -23.63 1.80 11.08
C ASN A 260 -24.15 0.85 9.98
N PHE A 261 -23.42 0.71 8.88
CA PHE A 261 -23.79 -0.21 7.80
C PHE A 261 -23.87 -1.65 8.32
N LEU A 262 -22.86 -2.12 9.04
CA LEU A 262 -22.85 -3.48 9.59
C LEU A 262 -24.04 -3.72 10.52
N GLU A 263 -24.34 -2.76 11.39
CA GLU A 263 -25.47 -2.84 12.32
C GLU A 263 -26.82 -2.87 11.61
N GLU A 264 -27.02 -2.00 10.61
CA GLU A 264 -28.27 -1.98 9.83
C GLU A 264 -28.50 -3.27 9.05
N GLN A 265 -27.44 -3.80 8.42
CA GLN A 265 -27.56 -5.05 7.67
C GLN A 265 -27.76 -6.26 8.60
N ALA A 266 -27.12 -6.28 9.76
CA ALA A 266 -27.31 -7.34 10.74
C ALA A 266 -28.75 -7.37 11.29
N ASP A 267 -29.37 -6.23 11.54
CA ASP A 267 -30.79 -6.13 11.94
C ASP A 267 -31.73 -6.70 10.88
N LEU A 268 -31.43 -6.51 9.60
CA LEU A 268 -32.23 -7.04 8.50
C LEU A 268 -32.07 -8.55 8.32
N ILE A 269 -30.88 -9.10 8.60
CA ILE A 269 -30.57 -10.52 8.44
C ILE A 269 -31.08 -11.33 9.65
N ASN A 270 -30.66 -10.93 10.86
CA ASN A 270 -30.98 -11.66 12.09
C ASN A 270 -31.07 -10.75 13.32
N PRO A 271 -32.19 -10.07 13.53
CA PRO A 271 -32.32 -9.09 14.63
C PRO A 271 -32.20 -9.71 16.03
N LYS A 272 -32.32 -11.04 16.16
CA LYS A 272 -32.25 -11.76 17.45
C LYS A 272 -30.79 -11.99 17.89
N GLU A 273 -29.88 -12.07 16.94
CA GLU A 273 -28.44 -12.33 17.17
C GLU A 273 -27.58 -11.25 16.47
N LYS A 274 -27.96 -9.99 16.65
CA LYS A 274 -27.37 -8.85 15.94
C LYS A 274 -25.86 -8.80 16.07
N ASP A 275 -25.32 -8.85 17.27
CA ASP A 275 -23.88 -8.72 17.51
C ASP A 275 -23.07 -9.83 16.83
N VAL A 276 -23.57 -11.07 16.87
CA VAL A 276 -22.95 -12.22 16.17
C VAL A 276 -23.00 -11.99 14.67
N THR A 277 -24.10 -11.45 14.16
CA THR A 277 -24.30 -11.18 12.73
C THR A 277 -23.43 -10.03 12.25
N VAL A 278 -23.21 -8.97 13.05
CA VAL A 278 -22.25 -7.87 12.77
C VAL A 278 -20.84 -8.41 12.58
N GLU A 279 -20.36 -9.24 13.49
CA GLU A 279 -19.02 -9.83 13.39
C GLU A 279 -18.89 -10.78 12.20
N TRP A 280 -19.93 -11.58 11.92
CA TRP A 280 -19.98 -12.45 10.76
C TRP A 280 -19.94 -11.67 9.44
N LEU A 281 -20.72 -10.58 9.31
CA LEU A 281 -20.71 -9.71 8.14
C LEU A 281 -19.33 -9.07 7.93
N ALA A 282 -18.74 -8.51 8.99
CA ALA A 282 -17.41 -7.95 8.94
C ALA A 282 -16.38 -9.01 8.46
N ALA A 283 -16.46 -10.23 9.00
CA ALA A 283 -15.58 -11.32 8.58
C ALA A 283 -15.77 -11.69 7.10
N LYS A 284 -17.02 -11.78 6.61
CA LYS A 284 -17.32 -12.08 5.21
C LYS A 284 -16.82 -10.99 4.25
N MET A 285 -16.89 -9.72 4.64
CA MET A 285 -16.37 -8.61 3.82
C MET A 285 -14.84 -8.61 3.75
N CYS A 286 -14.17 -8.97 4.84
CA CYS A 286 -12.70 -9.02 4.88
C CYS A 286 -12.12 -10.33 4.34
N GLY A 287 -12.77 -11.49 4.61
CA GLY A 287 -12.20 -12.83 4.43
C GLY A 287 -11.53 -13.39 5.69
N ARG A 288 -11.45 -12.57 6.74
CA ARG A 288 -10.95 -12.94 8.08
C ARG A 288 -11.83 -12.34 9.15
N TRP A 289 -11.96 -13.06 10.25
CA TRP A 289 -12.50 -12.48 11.49
C TRP A 289 -11.66 -11.29 11.93
N ARG A 290 -12.25 -10.36 12.66
CA ARG A 290 -11.53 -9.15 13.10
C ARG A 290 -10.25 -9.46 13.91
N GLN A 291 -10.24 -10.53 14.69
CA GLN A 291 -9.05 -10.97 15.43
C GLN A 291 -7.98 -11.63 14.54
N GLY A 292 -8.27 -11.90 13.25
CA GLY A 292 -7.32 -12.33 12.24
C GLY A 292 -7.49 -13.73 11.66
N SER A 293 -8.26 -14.65 12.28
CA SER A 293 -8.42 -16.02 11.76
C SER A 293 -9.12 -16.02 10.40
N PRO A 294 -8.60 -16.75 9.40
CA PRO A 294 -9.20 -16.80 8.07
C PRO A 294 -10.49 -17.63 8.07
N LEU A 295 -11.49 -17.18 7.34
CA LEU A 295 -12.78 -17.86 7.22
C LEU A 295 -12.67 -19.27 6.63
N VAL A 296 -11.66 -19.52 5.79
CA VAL A 296 -11.44 -20.85 5.20
C VAL A 296 -11.12 -21.88 6.28
N LEU A 297 -10.32 -21.50 7.29
CA LEU A 297 -9.94 -22.39 8.40
C LEU A 297 -10.93 -22.35 9.55
N SER A 298 -11.62 -21.23 9.75
CA SER A 298 -12.52 -20.99 10.89
C SER A 298 -13.82 -20.35 10.40
N PRO A 299 -14.71 -21.12 9.72
CA PRO A 299 -15.88 -20.57 9.03
C PRO A 299 -16.98 -20.08 9.97
N ASP A 300 -17.14 -20.70 11.14
CA ASP A 300 -18.30 -20.51 12.01
C ASP A 300 -18.08 -19.50 13.13
N LYS A 301 -16.83 -19.38 13.62
CA LYS A 301 -16.46 -18.50 14.73
C LYS A 301 -14.97 -18.17 14.72
N PRO A 302 -14.57 -17.05 15.37
CA PRO A 302 -13.16 -16.73 15.53
C PRO A 302 -12.40 -17.84 16.28
N ASP A 303 -11.16 -18.12 15.83
CA ASP A 303 -10.27 -19.09 16.44
C ASP A 303 -8.89 -18.46 16.69
N HIS A 304 -8.50 -18.36 17.95
CA HIS A 304 -7.23 -17.72 18.34
C HIS A 304 -6.00 -18.47 17.83
N ASP A 305 -6.07 -19.79 17.69
CA ASP A 305 -4.94 -20.61 17.25
C ASP A 305 -4.61 -20.37 15.78
N THR A 306 -5.60 -19.98 14.98
CA THR A 306 -5.46 -19.65 13.56
C THR A 306 -5.37 -18.15 13.26
N SER A 307 -5.37 -17.29 14.28
CA SER A 307 -5.46 -15.82 14.13
C SER A 307 -4.37 -15.18 13.29
N LYS A 308 -3.23 -15.83 13.14
CA LYS A 308 -2.11 -15.39 12.28
C LYS A 308 -1.81 -16.35 11.14
N SER A 309 -2.66 -17.37 10.92
CA SER A 309 -2.41 -18.39 9.90
C SER A 309 -2.43 -17.79 8.51
N THR A 310 -1.43 -18.17 7.70
CA THR A 310 -1.28 -17.80 6.31
C THR A 310 -1.21 -19.03 5.39
N ASP A 311 -1.02 -20.23 5.95
CA ASP A 311 -0.97 -21.49 5.21
C ASP A 311 -2.38 -22.07 5.03
N PHE A 312 -3.08 -21.59 4.02
CA PHE A 312 -4.32 -22.13 3.51
C PHE A 312 -4.49 -21.75 2.02
N GLY A 313 -5.37 -22.45 1.33
CA GLY A 313 -5.76 -22.16 -0.05
C GLY A 313 -7.27 -22.17 -0.22
N TYR A 314 -7.77 -21.80 -1.38
CA TYR A 314 -9.19 -21.84 -1.73
C TYR A 314 -9.55 -23.08 -2.55
N GLU A 315 -8.59 -23.61 -3.30
CA GLU A 315 -8.75 -24.79 -4.18
C GLU A 315 -8.12 -26.06 -3.61
N ARG A 316 -7.31 -25.99 -2.54
CA ARG A 316 -6.71 -27.17 -1.89
C ARG A 316 -7.80 -28.13 -1.44
N VAL A 317 -7.58 -29.45 -1.64
CA VAL A 317 -8.53 -30.49 -1.26
C VAL A 317 -8.92 -30.42 0.23
N ILE A 318 -7.95 -30.07 1.10
CA ILE A 318 -8.16 -30.00 2.55
C ILE A 318 -8.95 -28.75 2.98
N ASP A 319 -8.73 -27.63 2.25
CA ASP A 319 -9.30 -26.32 2.62
C ASP A 319 -10.48 -25.95 1.73
N ASN A 320 -10.77 -26.69 0.70
CA ASN A 320 -11.64 -26.44 -0.43
C ASN A 320 -12.79 -25.46 -0.15
N ASP A 321 -12.67 -24.26 -0.75
CA ASP A 321 -13.69 -23.22 -0.73
C ASP A 321 -13.94 -22.66 -2.15
N SER A 322 -13.83 -23.54 -3.15
CA SER A 322 -14.01 -23.22 -4.58
C SER A 322 -15.38 -22.62 -4.92
N GLN A 323 -16.35 -22.72 -4.02
CA GLN A 323 -17.68 -22.09 -4.15
C GLN A 323 -17.85 -20.80 -3.35
N GLY A 324 -16.82 -20.34 -2.62
CA GLY A 324 -16.87 -19.13 -1.81
C GLY A 324 -17.83 -19.16 -0.63
N LEU A 325 -18.23 -20.36 -0.17
CA LEU A 325 -19.19 -20.51 0.93
C LEU A 325 -18.64 -20.07 2.29
N ARG A 326 -17.33 -20.27 2.48
CA ARG A 326 -16.63 -19.80 3.68
C ARG A 326 -16.16 -18.36 3.49
N CYS A 327 -15.31 -18.10 2.51
CA CYS A 327 -14.78 -16.79 2.17
C CYS A 327 -15.33 -16.35 0.82
N PRO A 328 -16.20 -15.30 0.77
CA PRO A 328 -16.77 -14.83 -0.49
C PRO A 328 -15.70 -14.45 -1.52
N PHE A 329 -15.99 -14.61 -2.82
CA PHE A 329 -15.04 -14.33 -3.90
C PHE A 329 -14.51 -12.88 -3.90
N ALA A 330 -15.37 -11.91 -3.57
CA ALA A 330 -14.99 -10.50 -3.52
C ALA A 330 -14.51 -10.05 -2.13
N ALA A 331 -14.35 -10.96 -1.15
CA ALA A 331 -13.78 -10.61 0.14
C ALA A 331 -12.37 -10.03 -0.03
N HIS A 332 -12.08 -8.93 0.68
CA HIS A 332 -10.86 -8.14 0.53
C HIS A 332 -9.57 -8.99 0.46
N THR A 333 -9.38 -9.92 1.41
CA THR A 333 -8.17 -10.75 1.45
C THR A 333 -8.11 -11.78 0.32
N ARG A 334 -9.26 -12.26 -0.19
CA ARG A 334 -9.31 -13.19 -1.30
C ARG A 334 -8.99 -12.51 -2.62
N VAL A 335 -9.55 -11.33 -2.87
CA VAL A 335 -9.24 -10.53 -4.06
C VAL A 335 -7.78 -10.07 -4.06
N ALA A 336 -7.27 -9.63 -2.90
CA ALA A 336 -5.90 -9.16 -2.78
C ALA A 336 -4.86 -10.28 -2.90
N ASN A 337 -5.21 -11.50 -2.51
CA ASN A 337 -4.36 -12.69 -2.61
C ASN A 337 -5.20 -13.93 -2.84
N PRO A 338 -5.58 -14.24 -4.09
CA PRO A 338 -6.38 -15.42 -4.45
C PRO A 338 -5.63 -16.75 -4.29
N ARG A 339 -4.38 -16.73 -3.84
CA ARG A 339 -3.56 -17.90 -3.46
C ARG A 339 -3.39 -18.90 -4.60
N ASP A 340 -3.99 -20.09 -4.42
CA ASP A 340 -3.96 -21.22 -5.36
C ASP A 340 -5.07 -21.18 -6.42
N GLU A 341 -5.88 -20.13 -6.43
CA GLU A 341 -6.85 -19.91 -7.50
C GLU A 341 -6.15 -19.46 -8.79
N PRO A 342 -6.57 -19.95 -9.98
CA PRO A 342 -5.99 -19.50 -11.24
C PRO A 342 -6.34 -18.04 -11.51
N VAL A 343 -5.33 -17.20 -11.73
CA VAL A 343 -5.48 -15.75 -11.98
C VAL A 343 -5.50 -15.36 -13.45
N ASN A 344 -5.52 -16.34 -14.36
CA ASN A 344 -5.68 -16.13 -15.80
C ASN A 344 -6.21 -17.35 -16.52
N ALA A 345 -6.59 -17.20 -17.79
CA ALA A 345 -7.11 -18.28 -18.64
C ALA A 345 -6.12 -19.44 -18.87
N ALA A 346 -4.84 -19.24 -18.65
CA ALA A 346 -3.81 -20.27 -18.74
C ALA A 346 -3.65 -21.09 -17.44
N GLY A 347 -4.42 -20.76 -16.38
CA GLY A 347 -4.37 -21.47 -15.12
C GLY A 347 -3.17 -21.10 -14.23
N SER A 348 -2.53 -19.95 -14.45
CA SER A 348 -1.46 -19.47 -13.58
C SER A 348 -2.00 -19.16 -12.18
N THR A 349 -1.27 -19.57 -11.16
CA THR A 349 -1.52 -19.22 -9.74
C THR A 349 -0.50 -18.20 -9.21
N LEU A 350 0.28 -17.58 -10.10
CA LEU A 350 1.30 -16.59 -9.74
C LEU A 350 0.65 -15.24 -9.44
N VAL A 351 0.32 -15.02 -8.18
CA VAL A 351 -0.25 -13.75 -7.70
C VAL A 351 0.86 -12.72 -7.51
N PRO A 352 0.74 -11.52 -8.10
CA PRO A 352 1.67 -10.45 -7.80
C PRO A 352 1.65 -10.11 -6.30
N ARG A 353 2.81 -9.94 -5.70
CA ARG A 353 2.93 -9.60 -4.27
C ARG A 353 3.45 -8.18 -4.12
N ILE A 354 3.00 -7.52 -3.06
CA ILE A 354 3.50 -6.22 -2.59
C ILE A 354 3.87 -6.33 -1.12
N LEU A 355 4.83 -5.51 -0.67
CA LEU A 355 5.13 -5.36 0.75
C LEU A 355 4.32 -4.19 1.28
N ARG A 356 3.61 -4.41 2.38
CA ARG A 356 2.83 -3.37 3.06
C ARG A 356 3.59 -2.90 4.28
N ARG A 357 3.88 -1.60 4.36
CA ARG A 357 4.62 -0.97 5.45
C ARG A 357 3.83 0.16 6.10
N GLY A 358 2.51 0.18 5.84
CA GLY A 358 1.61 1.20 6.35
C GLY A 358 1.17 0.98 7.78
N MET A 359 0.54 2.01 8.35
CA MET A 359 -0.07 1.99 9.70
C MET A 359 -1.32 2.87 9.70
N ALA A 360 -2.13 2.72 10.75
CA ALA A 360 -3.25 3.62 11.00
C ALA A 360 -2.76 5.03 11.38
N TYR A 361 -3.50 6.07 10.99
CA TYR A 361 -3.31 7.46 11.40
C TYR A 361 -4.61 8.05 11.95
N GLY A 362 -4.48 9.11 12.74
CA GLY A 362 -5.59 9.78 13.38
C GLY A 362 -6.12 9.06 14.63
N PRO A 363 -6.97 9.73 15.43
CA PRO A 363 -7.49 9.17 16.66
C PRO A 363 -8.57 8.10 16.39
N PRO A 364 -8.78 7.13 17.31
CA PRO A 364 -9.94 6.26 17.25
C PRO A 364 -11.25 7.08 17.24
N LEU A 365 -12.29 6.53 16.62
CA LEU A 365 -13.61 7.19 16.60
C LEU A 365 -14.19 7.25 18.01
N LEU A 366 -14.52 8.46 18.46
CA LEU A 366 -15.24 8.79 19.71
C LEU A 366 -16.33 9.82 19.38
N ASP A 367 -17.30 9.96 20.28
CA ASP A 367 -18.44 10.86 20.08
C ASP A 367 -18.05 12.34 19.88
N ASP A 368 -16.94 12.78 20.49
CA ASP A 368 -16.44 14.14 20.45
C ASP A 368 -15.44 14.44 19.32
N ASN A 369 -15.11 13.43 18.49
CA ASN A 369 -14.12 13.58 17.43
C ASN A 369 -14.54 12.99 16.08
N ALA A 370 -15.85 12.95 15.80
CA ALA A 370 -16.39 12.36 14.58
C ALA A 370 -15.77 12.94 13.29
N ASP A 371 -15.45 14.24 13.29
CA ASP A 371 -14.88 14.97 12.15
C ASP A 371 -13.35 14.85 12.02
N ALA A 372 -12.67 14.14 12.92
CA ALA A 372 -11.22 14.00 12.86
C ALA A 372 -10.80 13.13 11.67
N ASP A 373 -9.77 13.57 10.95
CA ASP A 373 -9.14 12.73 9.90
C ASP A 373 -8.55 11.47 10.52
N ARG A 374 -8.96 10.32 9.99
CA ARG A 374 -8.45 8.99 10.39
C ARG A 374 -8.47 8.01 9.25
N GLY A 375 -7.59 7.05 9.30
CA GLY A 375 -7.51 6.02 8.27
C GLY A 375 -6.20 5.28 8.26
N LEU A 376 -5.73 4.95 7.07
CA LEU A 376 -4.46 4.25 6.85
C LEU A 376 -3.52 5.11 6.01
N ILE A 377 -2.26 5.14 6.39
CA ILE A 377 -1.18 5.54 5.51
C ILE A 377 -0.60 4.25 4.92
N GLY A 378 -0.87 4.02 3.64
CA GLY A 378 -0.39 2.86 2.91
C GLY A 378 0.98 3.15 2.29
N LEU A 379 1.95 2.32 2.61
CA LEU A 379 3.22 2.22 1.90
C LEU A 379 3.24 0.86 1.21
N PHE A 380 3.02 0.87 -0.09
CA PHE A 380 2.95 -0.35 -0.90
C PHE A 380 4.23 -0.45 -1.73
N LEU A 381 5.16 -1.30 -1.27
CA LEU A 381 6.46 -1.45 -1.89
C LEU A 381 6.44 -2.58 -2.92
N CYS A 382 6.99 -2.29 -4.10
CA CYS A 382 7.01 -3.21 -5.23
C CYS A 382 8.18 -2.94 -6.17
N GLY A 383 8.58 -3.95 -6.94
CA GLY A 383 9.55 -3.81 -8.03
C GLY A 383 8.93 -3.14 -9.25
N ASP A 384 7.65 -3.38 -9.51
CA ASP A 384 6.89 -2.83 -10.62
C ASP A 384 5.53 -2.29 -10.17
N ILE A 385 5.26 -1.00 -10.42
CA ILE A 385 4.01 -0.37 -10.01
C ILE A 385 2.83 -0.93 -10.81
N SER A 386 2.99 -1.09 -12.13
CA SER A 386 1.91 -1.51 -13.02
C SER A 386 1.52 -2.98 -12.81
N ASP A 387 2.53 -3.86 -12.76
CA ASP A 387 2.32 -5.31 -12.75
C ASP A 387 2.09 -5.86 -11.34
N GLN A 388 2.30 -5.05 -10.30
CA GLN A 388 2.07 -5.46 -8.92
C GLN A 388 1.00 -4.57 -8.25
N PHE A 389 1.29 -3.31 -7.96
CA PHE A 389 0.40 -2.46 -7.19
C PHE A 389 -0.89 -2.09 -7.94
N GLU A 390 -0.80 -1.52 -9.15
CA GLU A 390 -1.98 -1.11 -9.92
C GLU A 390 -2.81 -2.32 -10.37
N LEU A 391 -2.15 -3.42 -10.70
CA LEU A 391 -2.83 -4.66 -11.05
C LEU A 391 -3.70 -5.18 -9.91
N LEU A 392 -3.16 -5.27 -8.68
CA LEU A 392 -3.93 -5.70 -7.51
C LEU A 392 -5.09 -4.73 -7.20
N TYR A 393 -4.86 -3.42 -7.32
CA TYR A 393 -5.92 -2.43 -7.16
C TYR A 393 -7.02 -2.56 -8.21
N SER A 394 -6.65 -2.85 -9.46
CA SER A 394 -7.63 -3.10 -10.52
C SER A 394 -8.51 -4.32 -10.23
N TRP A 395 -7.94 -5.36 -9.63
CA TRP A 395 -8.71 -6.53 -9.20
C TRP A 395 -9.73 -6.18 -8.12
N MET A 396 -9.34 -5.38 -7.13
CA MET A 396 -10.25 -4.92 -6.08
C MET A 396 -11.40 -4.07 -6.62
N ASN A 397 -11.13 -3.25 -7.63
CA ASN A 397 -12.13 -2.36 -8.22
C ASN A 397 -13.01 -3.01 -9.29
N ALA A 398 -12.49 -3.94 -10.07
CA ALA A 398 -13.19 -4.49 -11.23
C ALA A 398 -13.46 -6.00 -11.12
N ASN A 399 -12.88 -6.69 -10.14
CA ASN A 399 -12.94 -8.14 -9.97
C ASN A 399 -12.64 -8.89 -11.29
N ASN A 400 -11.62 -8.44 -12.01
CA ASN A 400 -11.28 -8.90 -13.36
C ASN A 400 -10.06 -9.82 -13.41
N PHE A 401 -9.58 -10.29 -12.26
CA PHE A 401 -8.37 -11.11 -12.17
C PHE A 401 -8.56 -12.52 -12.74
N SER A 402 -9.80 -12.98 -12.81
CA SER A 402 -10.07 -14.28 -13.39
C SER A 402 -11.46 -14.39 -13.99
N ASN A 403 -11.54 -14.70 -15.27
CA ASN A 403 -12.79 -15.11 -15.92
C ASN A 403 -13.25 -16.51 -15.45
N VAL A 404 -12.43 -17.21 -14.70
CA VAL A 404 -12.68 -18.60 -14.24
C VAL A 404 -13.47 -18.60 -12.94
N PHE A 405 -13.21 -17.64 -12.04
CA PHE A 405 -13.78 -17.65 -10.69
C PHE A 405 -15.16 -17.08 -10.56
N SER A 406 -15.54 -16.21 -11.45
CA SER A 406 -16.75 -15.44 -11.26
C SER A 406 -17.57 -15.30 -12.52
N PRO A 407 -18.04 -16.41 -13.11
CA PRO A 407 -19.01 -16.28 -14.18
C PRO A 407 -20.31 -15.68 -13.60
N GLY A 408 -20.38 -14.35 -13.51
CA GLY A 408 -21.59 -13.64 -13.10
C GLY A 408 -21.52 -12.80 -11.82
N PHE A 409 -20.40 -12.74 -11.14
CA PHE A 409 -20.25 -11.85 -9.97
C PHE A 409 -19.27 -10.71 -10.29
N ASN A 410 -19.72 -9.65 -10.92
CA ASN A 410 -18.97 -8.39 -11.07
C ASN A 410 -18.94 -7.60 -9.75
N THR A 411 -18.75 -8.30 -8.64
CA THR A 411 -18.75 -7.69 -7.31
C THR A 411 -17.37 -7.19 -6.95
N GLN A 412 -17.28 -5.91 -6.61
CA GLN A 412 -16.06 -5.27 -6.16
C GLN A 412 -15.71 -5.68 -4.71
N ASP A 413 -14.46 -5.48 -4.34
CA ASP A 413 -14.02 -5.53 -2.95
C ASP A 413 -14.92 -4.64 -2.08
N PRO A 414 -15.56 -5.18 -1.04
CA PRO A 414 -16.55 -4.44 -0.25
C PRO A 414 -15.93 -3.38 0.66
N LEU A 415 -14.64 -3.41 0.94
CA LEU A 415 -13.97 -2.51 1.87
C LEU A 415 -13.31 -1.31 1.17
N VAL A 416 -12.59 -1.54 0.06
CA VAL A 416 -11.71 -0.51 -0.53
C VAL A 416 -12.15 -0.02 -1.90
N ALA A 417 -12.98 -0.77 -2.64
CA ALA A 417 -13.34 -0.39 -3.99
C ALA A 417 -14.23 0.86 -4.05
N ASN A 418 -14.06 1.64 -5.11
CA ASN A 418 -14.89 2.81 -5.36
C ASN A 418 -16.23 2.38 -5.99
N ARG A 419 -17.34 2.74 -5.37
CA ARG A 419 -18.68 2.34 -5.80
C ARG A 419 -19.22 3.23 -6.92
N GLY A 420 -19.84 2.58 -7.89
CA GLY A 420 -20.62 3.27 -8.92
C GLY A 420 -19.83 3.99 -10.00
N LEU A 421 -18.52 3.99 -9.96
CA LEU A 421 -17.66 4.64 -10.94
C LEU A 421 -16.70 3.62 -11.54
N ASN A 422 -17.20 2.81 -12.49
CA ASN A 422 -16.35 1.99 -13.32
C ASN A 422 -16.12 2.69 -14.68
N PRO A 423 -14.94 3.28 -14.92
CA PRO A 423 -14.64 3.97 -16.19
C PRO A 423 -14.56 3.04 -17.39
N ILE A 424 -14.44 1.72 -17.17
CA ILE A 424 -14.31 0.71 -18.23
C ILE A 424 -15.69 0.32 -18.80
N GLY A 425 -16.78 0.93 -18.32
CA GLY A 425 -18.14 0.71 -18.86
C GLY A 425 -18.75 -0.65 -18.52
N ASN A 426 -18.12 -1.43 -17.65
CA ASN A 426 -18.73 -2.63 -17.10
C ASN A 426 -19.73 -2.24 -16.02
N ASN A 427 -20.95 -2.76 -16.09
CA ASN A 427 -21.91 -2.66 -14.99
C ASN A 427 -21.34 -3.39 -13.79
N VAL A 428 -20.63 -2.67 -12.92
CA VAL A 428 -20.18 -3.22 -11.65
C VAL A 428 -21.39 -3.30 -10.75
N ASP A 429 -21.63 -4.48 -10.17
CA ASP A 429 -22.68 -4.67 -9.21
C ASP A 429 -22.39 -3.82 -7.95
N PRO A 430 -23.25 -2.86 -7.60
CA PRO A 430 -23.05 -2.02 -6.42
C PRO A 430 -23.29 -2.74 -5.09
N THR A 431 -23.48 -4.07 -5.13
CA THR A 431 -23.75 -4.93 -3.97
C THR A 431 -22.54 -5.84 -3.66
N PHE A 432 -22.61 -6.53 -2.54
CA PHE A 432 -21.66 -7.57 -2.17
C PHE A 432 -22.39 -8.87 -1.89
N THR A 433 -22.05 -9.92 -2.61
CA THR A 433 -22.70 -11.24 -2.51
C THR A 433 -21.90 -12.16 -1.58
N ILE A 434 -22.61 -12.73 -0.60
CA ILE A 434 -22.12 -13.80 0.27
C ILE A 434 -22.78 -15.10 -0.19
N PRO A 435 -22.06 -16.01 -0.84
CA PRO A 435 -22.59 -17.33 -1.22
C PRO A 435 -23.01 -18.12 0.01
N MET A 436 -24.17 -18.77 -0.09
CA MET A 436 -24.73 -19.62 0.97
C MET A 436 -25.11 -20.99 0.40
N GLU A 437 -25.12 -21.98 1.25
CA GLU A 437 -25.64 -23.31 0.87
C GLU A 437 -27.04 -23.21 0.27
N ASN A 438 -27.34 -24.07 -0.68
CA ASN A 438 -28.62 -24.11 -1.38
C ASN A 438 -28.98 -22.87 -2.21
N SER A 439 -27.97 -22.13 -2.67
CA SER A 439 -28.10 -20.95 -3.54
C SER A 439 -28.96 -19.81 -2.96
N LYS A 440 -29.14 -19.76 -1.64
CA LYS A 440 -29.80 -18.66 -0.93
C LYS A 440 -28.78 -17.61 -0.52
N ASN A 441 -28.15 -16.95 -1.52
CA ASN A 441 -27.13 -15.96 -1.27
C ASN A 441 -27.66 -14.77 -0.45
N VAL A 442 -26.83 -14.26 0.45
CA VAL A 442 -27.04 -12.96 1.08
C VAL A 442 -26.40 -11.89 0.20
N VAL A 443 -27.17 -10.90 -0.21
CA VAL A 443 -26.70 -9.81 -1.08
C VAL A 443 -26.77 -8.51 -0.29
N LEU A 444 -25.62 -7.91 -0.01
CA LEU A 444 -25.52 -6.64 0.68
C LEU A 444 -25.42 -5.48 -0.32
N PRO A 445 -26.11 -4.35 -0.13
CA PRO A 445 -27.05 -4.08 0.94
C PRO A 445 -28.36 -4.84 0.74
N ILE A 446 -28.94 -5.28 1.85
CA ILE A 446 -30.28 -5.86 1.84
C ILE A 446 -31.30 -4.71 1.72
N PRO A 447 -32.28 -4.78 0.80
CA PRO A 447 -33.31 -3.76 0.67
C PRO A 447 -34.09 -3.57 1.99
N GLY A 448 -34.16 -2.32 2.45
CA GLY A 448 -34.85 -1.96 3.69
C GLY A 448 -35.10 -0.45 3.78
N PRO A 449 -35.83 0.01 4.81
CA PRO A 449 -36.23 1.43 4.91
C PRO A 449 -35.05 2.40 4.92
N LYS A 450 -33.87 1.98 5.36
CA LYS A 450 -32.65 2.79 5.42
C LYS A 450 -31.62 2.44 4.35
N SER A 451 -31.80 1.36 3.61
CA SER A 451 -30.87 0.92 2.58
C SER A 451 -31.06 1.73 1.30
N SER A 452 -29.96 2.26 0.77
CA SER A 452 -29.93 2.95 -0.52
C SER A 452 -29.97 1.97 -1.73
N GLY A 453 -29.88 0.67 -1.49
CA GLY A 453 -29.69 -0.34 -2.53
C GLY A 453 -28.23 -0.40 -3.08
N ILE A 454 -27.33 0.39 -2.51
CA ILE A 454 -25.93 0.49 -2.91
C ILE A 454 -25.04 0.31 -1.68
N LEU A 455 -24.03 -0.52 -1.79
CA LEU A 455 -23.00 -0.65 -0.76
C LEU A 455 -22.23 0.68 -0.61
N PRO A 456 -22.14 1.27 0.59
CA PRO A 456 -21.42 2.52 0.79
C PRO A 456 -19.93 2.40 0.46
N GLN A 457 -19.31 3.50 0.12
CA GLN A 457 -17.86 3.60 0.04
C GLN A 457 -17.28 3.91 1.42
N PHE A 458 -16.50 2.99 1.97
CA PHE A 458 -15.94 3.11 3.32
C PHE A 458 -14.54 3.68 3.35
N VAL A 459 -13.80 3.57 2.24
CA VAL A 459 -12.43 4.07 2.11
C VAL A 459 -12.36 5.09 0.99
N ILE A 460 -11.81 6.27 1.29
CA ILE A 460 -11.68 7.37 0.33
C ILE A 460 -10.21 7.77 0.24
N THR A 461 -9.65 7.79 -0.96
CA THR A 461 -8.29 8.27 -1.21
C THR A 461 -8.20 9.76 -0.98
N ARG A 462 -7.25 10.19 -0.13
CA ARG A 462 -6.97 11.61 0.17
C ARG A 462 -5.66 12.10 -0.41
N GLY A 463 -4.88 11.22 -1.00
CA GLY A 463 -3.64 11.54 -1.69
C GLY A 463 -2.88 10.30 -2.08
N THR A 464 -2.23 10.35 -3.23
CA THR A 464 -1.35 9.28 -3.72
C THR A 464 -0.15 9.89 -4.42
N ALA A 465 1.02 9.30 -4.22
CA ALA A 465 2.23 9.63 -4.99
C ALA A 465 3.08 8.37 -5.17
N TYR A 466 3.73 8.27 -6.33
CA TYR A 466 4.68 7.19 -6.60
C TYR A 466 6.10 7.68 -6.36
N PHE A 467 6.79 7.01 -5.47
CA PHE A 467 8.18 7.29 -5.14
C PHE A 467 9.08 6.13 -5.56
N LEU A 468 10.27 6.44 -5.99
CA LEU A 468 11.40 5.53 -5.94
C LEU A 468 12.06 5.72 -4.57
N LEU A 469 12.26 4.65 -3.82
CA LEU A 469 13.20 4.58 -2.69
C LEU A 469 14.56 4.21 -3.30
N PRO A 470 15.48 5.17 -3.56
CA PRO A 470 16.74 4.86 -4.21
C PRO A 470 17.66 4.09 -3.27
N SER A 471 18.71 3.50 -3.81
CA SER A 471 19.76 2.88 -2.99
C SER A 471 20.45 3.90 -2.08
N ILE A 472 21.09 3.39 -1.03
CA ILE A 472 21.89 4.21 -0.10
C ILE A 472 23.02 4.97 -0.85
N SER A 473 23.68 4.28 -1.79
CA SER A 473 24.75 4.89 -2.62
C SER A 473 24.20 5.98 -3.54
N SER A 474 23.00 5.82 -4.09
CA SER A 474 22.35 6.84 -4.91
C SER A 474 21.96 8.09 -4.10
N LEU A 475 21.45 7.92 -2.87
CA LEU A 475 21.17 9.05 -1.97
C LEU A 475 22.46 9.78 -1.55
N LYS A 476 23.56 9.05 -1.26
CA LYS A 476 24.88 9.65 -1.03
C LYS A 476 25.37 10.42 -2.27
N GLY A 477 25.17 9.85 -3.46
CA GLY A 477 25.50 10.52 -4.72
C GLY A 477 24.76 11.84 -4.92
N ILE A 478 23.46 11.89 -4.59
CA ILE A 478 22.69 13.15 -4.59
C ILE A 478 23.30 14.15 -3.62
N ALA A 479 23.53 13.75 -2.36
CA ALA A 479 24.03 14.64 -1.31
C ALA A 479 25.41 15.21 -1.62
N GLU A 480 26.30 14.42 -2.22
CA GLU A 480 27.70 14.78 -2.48
C GLU A 480 27.94 15.29 -3.90
N GLY A 481 26.97 15.10 -4.80
CA GLY A 481 27.02 15.60 -6.18
C GLY A 481 27.85 14.76 -7.13
N TYR A 482 27.90 13.45 -6.91
CA TYR A 482 28.53 12.50 -7.84
C TYR A 482 27.53 11.42 -8.30
N THR A 483 27.89 10.70 -9.35
CA THR A 483 27.14 9.50 -9.80
C THR A 483 27.81 8.27 -9.19
N PRO A 484 27.05 7.37 -8.50
CA PRO A 484 27.58 6.07 -8.09
C PRO A 484 28.12 5.30 -9.31
N LYS A 485 29.23 4.58 -9.12
CA LYS A 485 29.86 3.78 -10.16
C LYS A 485 29.26 2.38 -10.24
#